data_70f045397d8c57ac74f472f47e6b72ce
#
_entry.id   70f045397d8c57ac74f472f47e6b72ce
#
_cell.length_a   1.000
_cell.length_b   1.000
_cell.length_c   1.000
_cell.angle_alpha   90.00
_cell.angle_beta   90.00
_cell.angle_gamma   90.00
#
_symmetry.space_group_name_H-M   'P 1'
#
loop_
_entity.id
_entity.type
_entity.pdbx_description
1 polymer ?
#
loop_
_entity_poly.entity_id
_entity_poly.type
_entity_poly.pdbx_seq_one_letter_code
_entity_poly.pdbx_strand_id
1 'polypeptide(L)' 'PSPSEPEYVNLGDVVSVDDVLCVLEAMKMFAPFRLSAYASAAGELYPSSQKYRVTRINVTSGQAVNEGDLLFVVEPVPDV' A
#
# COMPACT_ATOMS: atom_id res chain seq x y z
N PRO A 1 18.56 -8.92 -4.63
CA PRO A 1 18.05 -8.94 -4.64
C PRO A 1 17.68 -9.08 -4.65
N SER A 2 17.67 -9.11 -4.48
CA SER A 2 17.14 -9.12 -4.41
C SER A 2 16.74 -9.10 -4.16
N PRO A 3 16.73 -9.10 -4.18
CA PRO A 3 16.07 -9.02 -3.83
C PRO A 3 15.57 -8.94 -3.34
N SER A 4 15.99 -9.26 -3.28
CA SER A 4 15.40 -9.12 -2.63
C SER A 4 14.64 -8.49 -2.50
N GLU A 5 14.03 -8.63 -2.67
CA GLU A 5 13.37 -7.87 -2.58
C GLU A 5 12.94 -7.48 -1.56
N PRO A 6 12.80 -6.84 -1.51
CA PRO A 6 12.53 -6.21 -0.40
C PRO A 6 11.16 -6.17 -0.09
N GLU A 7 10.85 -6.07 0.98
CA GLU A 7 9.74 -5.70 1.35
C GLU A 7 9.66 -4.38 1.32
N TYR A 8 8.61 -3.93 0.91
CA TYR A 8 8.40 -2.58 0.64
C TYR A 8 8.01 -1.82 1.91
N VAL A 9 7.12 -2.35 2.76
CA VAL A 9 6.77 -1.67 4.01
C VAL A 9 6.71 -2.67 5.15
N ASN A 10 6.92 -2.16 6.36
CA ASN A 10 6.82 -2.95 7.59
C ASN A 10 5.82 -2.30 8.52
N LEU A 11 5.36 -3.07 9.50
CA LEU A 11 4.45 -2.53 10.50
C LEU A 11 5.12 -1.35 11.18
N GLY A 12 4.35 -0.28 11.38
CA GLY A 12 4.84 0.94 12.02
C GLY A 12 5.44 1.94 11.08
N ASP A 13 5.69 1.57 9.83
CA ASP A 13 6.22 2.51 8.85
C ASP A 13 5.23 3.63 8.58
N VAL A 14 5.77 4.83 8.34
CA VAL A 14 4.96 5.97 7.94
C VAL A 14 5.19 6.20 6.45
N VAL A 15 4.11 6.22 5.70
CA VAL A 15 4.18 6.28 4.24
C VAL A 15 3.31 7.41 3.72
N SER A 16 3.63 7.88 2.51
CA SER A 16 2.78 8.84 1.83
C SER A 16 1.93 8.08 0.81
N VAL A 17 0.92 8.78 0.26
CA VAL A 17 -0.03 8.12 -0.63
C VAL A 17 0.62 7.63 -1.92
N ASP A 18 1.76 8.19 -2.31
CA ASP A 18 2.43 7.80 -3.54
C ASP A 18 3.55 6.79 -3.35
N ASP A 19 3.79 6.37 -2.12
CA ASP A 19 4.82 5.35 -1.88
C ASP A 19 4.34 4.00 -2.37
N VAL A 20 5.24 3.22 -2.95
CA VAL A 20 4.93 1.86 -3.34
C VAL A 20 4.97 1.00 -2.09
N LEU A 21 3.86 0.37 -1.75
CA LEU A 21 3.76 -0.44 -0.54
C LEU A 21 4.14 -1.89 -0.78
N CYS A 22 3.78 -2.40 -1.95
CA CYS A 22 4.13 -3.77 -2.32
C CYS A 22 3.82 -3.96 -3.79
N VAL A 23 4.11 -5.15 -4.30
CA VAL A 23 3.74 -5.52 -5.66
C VAL A 23 2.66 -6.59 -5.55
N LEU A 24 1.59 -6.43 -6.29
CA LEU A 24 0.47 -7.38 -6.28
C LEU A 24 0.36 -8.07 -7.63
N GLU A 25 -0.15 -9.28 -7.62
CA GLU A 25 -0.41 -10.00 -8.85
C GLU A 25 -1.91 -10.00 -9.08
N ALA A 26 -2.32 -9.49 -10.23
CA ALA A 26 -3.73 -9.47 -10.59
C ALA A 26 -3.82 -9.63 -12.09
N MET A 27 -4.73 -10.47 -12.54
CA MET A 27 -4.94 -10.72 -13.96
C MET A 27 -3.66 -11.12 -14.68
N LYS A 28 -2.83 -11.92 -13.98
CA LYS A 28 -1.56 -12.43 -14.51
C LYS A 28 -0.54 -11.35 -14.77
N MET A 29 -0.65 -10.21 -14.08
CA MET A 29 0.31 -9.13 -14.17
C MET A 29 0.73 -8.73 -12.78
N PHE A 30 1.97 -8.26 -12.66
CA PHE A 30 2.44 -7.72 -11.40
C PHE A 30 2.44 -6.21 -11.50
N ALA A 31 1.93 -5.55 -10.47
CA ALA A 31 1.84 -4.11 -10.47
C ALA A 31 2.13 -3.56 -9.08
N PRO A 32 2.78 -2.41 -9.00
CA PRO A 32 3.01 -1.79 -7.70
C PRO A 32 1.70 -1.28 -7.11
N PHE A 33 1.57 -1.38 -5.80
CA PHE A 33 0.39 -0.90 -5.10
C PHE A 33 0.73 0.34 -4.29
N ARG A 34 -0.08 1.37 -4.46
CA ARG A 34 0.04 2.64 -3.73
C ARG A 34 -1.32 3.01 -3.17
N LEU A 35 -1.32 3.71 -2.05
CA LEU A 35 -2.59 4.18 -1.49
C LEU A 35 -3.31 5.12 -2.45
N SER A 36 -2.56 5.89 -3.23
CA SER A 36 -3.18 6.80 -4.18
C SER A 36 -4.04 6.08 -5.21
N ALA A 37 -3.64 4.88 -5.59
CA ALA A 37 -4.42 4.09 -6.54
C ALA A 37 -5.74 3.65 -5.91
N TYR A 38 -5.70 3.24 -4.65
CA TYR A 38 -6.91 2.83 -3.96
C TYR A 38 -7.85 4.03 -3.75
N ALA A 39 -7.30 5.16 -3.33
CA ALA A 39 -8.10 6.35 -3.08
C ALA A 39 -8.79 6.81 -4.36
N SER A 40 -8.07 6.77 -5.47
CA SER A 40 -8.63 7.15 -6.75
C SER A 40 -9.76 6.22 -7.16
N ALA A 41 -9.57 4.93 -6.99
CA ALA A 41 -10.58 3.94 -7.35
C ALA A 41 -11.82 4.07 -6.47
N ALA A 42 -11.65 4.45 -5.21
CA ALA A 42 -12.76 4.61 -4.29
C ALA A 42 -13.45 5.97 -4.42
N GLY A 43 -12.92 6.86 -5.23
CA GLY A 43 -13.49 8.19 -5.39
C GLY A 43 -13.20 9.11 -4.24
N GLU A 44 -12.19 8.79 -3.43
CA GLU A 44 -11.84 9.61 -2.28
C GLU A 44 -10.65 10.48 -2.60
N LEU A 45 -10.58 11.61 -1.93
CA LEU A 45 -9.49 12.56 -2.12
C LEU A 45 -8.68 12.63 -0.85
N TYR A 46 -7.38 12.32 -0.97
CA TYR A 46 -6.47 12.44 0.14
C TYR A 46 -5.41 13.46 -0.22
N PRO A 47 -5.12 14.39 0.67
CA PRO A 47 -4.04 15.35 0.40
C PRO A 47 -2.72 14.61 0.23
N SER A 48 -1.94 15.03 -0.74
CA SER A 48 -0.66 14.37 -0.98
C SER A 48 0.31 14.56 0.20
N SER A 49 0.06 15.55 1.03
CA SER A 49 0.90 15.78 2.20
C SER A 49 0.53 14.88 3.38
N GLN A 50 -0.62 14.21 3.32
CA GLN A 50 -1.04 13.37 4.43
C GLN A 50 -0.16 12.13 4.49
N LYS A 51 0.32 11.80 5.70
CA LYS A 51 1.08 10.59 5.94
C LYS A 51 0.24 9.59 6.69
N TYR A 52 0.59 8.33 6.54
CA TYR A 52 -0.15 7.25 7.17
C TYR A 52 0.82 6.29 7.82
N ARG A 53 0.43 5.77 8.97
CA ARG A 53 1.20 4.71 9.63
C ARG A 53 0.57 3.38 9.29
N VAL A 54 1.37 2.41 8.91
CA VAL A 54 0.89 1.07 8.57
C VAL A 54 0.70 0.32 9.88
N THR A 55 -0.55 -0.03 10.19
CA THR A 55 -0.87 -0.71 11.44
C THR A 55 -1.17 -2.18 11.24
N ARG A 56 -1.39 -2.61 10.00
CA ARG A 56 -1.62 -4.02 9.73
C ARG A 56 -1.26 -4.32 8.28
N ILE A 57 -0.58 -5.44 8.09
CA ILE A 57 -0.23 -5.91 6.75
C ILE A 57 -0.86 -7.28 6.59
N ASN A 58 -1.72 -7.41 5.58
CA ASN A 58 -2.48 -8.63 5.35
C ASN A 58 -2.18 -9.24 4.00
N VAL A 59 -1.08 -8.84 3.39
CA VAL A 59 -0.72 -9.32 2.06
C VAL A 59 0.80 -9.48 2.01
N THR A 60 1.25 -10.43 1.21
CA THR A 60 2.67 -10.65 0.95
C THR A 60 2.97 -10.11 -0.44
N SER A 61 4.14 -9.51 -0.62
CA SER A 61 4.51 -8.96 -1.93
C SER A 61 4.51 -10.08 -2.96
N GLY A 62 3.91 -9.81 -4.11
CA GLY A 62 3.76 -10.80 -5.17
C GLY A 62 2.53 -11.67 -5.05
N GLN A 63 1.76 -11.49 -3.99
CA GLN A 63 0.58 -12.30 -3.76
C GLN A 63 -0.53 -11.97 -4.75
N ALA A 64 -1.26 -12.99 -5.19
CA ALA A 64 -2.44 -12.79 -6.01
C ALA A 64 -3.58 -12.28 -5.13
N VAL A 65 -4.28 -11.26 -5.61
CA VAL A 65 -5.35 -10.64 -4.84
C VAL A 65 -6.58 -10.47 -5.72
N ASN A 66 -7.72 -10.36 -5.05
CA ASN A 66 -8.99 -10.11 -5.72
C ASN A 66 -9.61 -8.85 -5.14
N GLU A 67 -10.54 -8.31 -5.88
CA GLU A 67 -11.26 -7.14 -5.43
C GLU A 67 -11.96 -7.46 -4.11
N GLY A 68 -11.84 -6.54 -3.15
CA GLY A 68 -12.43 -6.73 -1.84
C GLY A 68 -11.48 -7.32 -0.80
N ASP A 69 -10.32 -7.82 -1.23
CA ASP A 69 -9.35 -8.34 -0.27
C ASP A 69 -8.80 -7.23 0.60
N LEU A 70 -8.60 -7.53 1.86
CA LEU A 70 -7.96 -6.59 2.78
C LEU A 70 -6.46 -6.70 2.59
N LEU A 71 -5.81 -5.58 2.25
CA LEU A 71 -4.37 -5.57 2.02
C LEU A 71 -3.61 -4.97 3.19
N PHE A 72 -3.97 -3.75 3.55
CA PHE A 72 -3.30 -3.01 4.61
C PHE A 72 -4.32 -2.27 5.43
N VAL A 73 -3.99 -2.01 6.69
CA VAL A 73 -4.72 -1.05 7.50
C VAL A 73 -3.75 0.06 7.84
N VAL A 74 -4.15 1.28 7.59
CA VAL A 74 -3.32 2.44 7.85
C VAL A 74 -4.13 3.46 8.63
N GLU A 75 -3.45 4.34 9.37
CA GLU A 75 -4.14 5.42 10.05
C GLU A 75 -3.38 6.72 9.79
N PRO A 76 -4.11 7.82 9.69
CA PRO A 76 -3.47 9.11 9.44
C PRO A 76 -2.55 9.49 10.58
N VAL A 77 -1.42 10.10 10.22
CA VAL A 77 -0.45 10.58 11.20
C VAL A 77 -0.62 12.11 11.27
N PRO A 78 -0.79 12.65 12.46
CA PRO A 78 -0.95 14.10 12.56
C PRO A 78 0.29 14.81 12.02
N ASP A 79 0.03 15.95 11.41
CA ASP A 79 1.07 16.79 10.91
C ASP A 79 1.40 17.77 12.02
N VAL A 80 2.45 17.53 12.76
CA VAL A 80 2.74 18.34 13.92
C VAL A 80 3.82 19.30 13.64
#